data_b72ab8a85b72cb42d02bdff6aada0c2c
#
_entry.id   b72ab8a85b72cb42d02bdff6aada0c2c
#
_cell.length_a   1.000
_cell.length_b   1.000
_cell.length_c   1.000
_cell.angle_alpha   90.00
_cell.angle_beta   90.00
_cell.angle_gamma   90.00
#
_symmetry.space_group_name_H-M   'P 1'
#
loop_
_entity.id
_entity.type
_entity.pdbx_description
1 polymer ?
#
loop_
_entity_poly.entity_id
_entity_poly.type
_entity_poly.pdbx_seq_one_letter_code
_entity_poly.pdbx_strand_id
1 'polypeptide(L)'
;NDTRSLQMGQLFIALQGARDGHDFIPAAMERGAAAVLCSRKVGDYPAILVGDPRMALGDIAREALKRIGAKVVAVTGSVGKSTTKEMIASVLSGTFRVSKTPANHNNDIGMPMAILDMPEDTQVAVLEMGMNHFREIAYLSGIAHPDVAVIINIGTMHIEFLGTQQGIRQAKLEILEGMTPQGMLL
;
A
#
# COMPACT_ATOMS: atom_id res chain seq x y z
N ASN A 1 -5.49 11.08 4.51
CA ASN A 1 -5.47 11.96 3.34
C ASN A 1 -6.86 12.54 2.95
N ASP A 2 -7.95 12.10 3.56
CA ASP A 2 -9.29 12.67 3.37
C ASP A 2 -9.73 13.41 4.63
N THR A 3 -9.91 14.73 4.53
CA THR A 3 -10.32 15.55 5.68
C THR A 3 -11.71 15.17 6.21
N ARG A 4 -12.58 14.55 5.40
CA ARG A 4 -13.95 14.17 5.80
C ARG A 4 -13.97 13.01 6.79
N SER A 5 -13.00 12.12 6.72
CA SER A 5 -12.84 10.94 7.59
C SER A 5 -11.75 11.13 8.67
N LEU A 6 -11.08 12.30 8.69
CA LEU A 6 -10.03 12.61 9.65
C LEU A 6 -10.57 12.61 11.08
N GLN A 7 -9.87 11.93 11.97
CA GLN A 7 -10.15 11.91 13.41
C GLN A 7 -9.14 12.81 14.15
N MET A 8 -9.55 13.32 15.32
CA MET A 8 -8.68 14.10 16.19
C MET A 8 -7.40 13.32 16.54
N GLY A 9 -6.27 13.99 16.48
CA GLY A 9 -4.97 13.40 16.80
C GLY A 9 -4.26 12.67 15.64
N GLN A 10 -4.93 12.49 14.51
CA GLN A 10 -4.31 11.83 13.34
C GLN A 10 -3.32 12.76 12.61
N LEU A 11 -2.36 12.12 11.91
CA LEU A 11 -1.48 12.79 10.95
C LEU A 11 -2.22 12.95 9.60
N PHE A 12 -2.33 14.18 9.13
CA PHE A 12 -2.82 14.44 7.78
C PHE A 12 -1.68 14.40 6.77
N ILE A 13 -1.84 13.63 5.70
CA ILE A 13 -0.82 13.51 4.63
C ILE A 13 -1.32 14.27 3.41
N ALA A 14 -0.62 15.35 3.03
CA ALA A 14 -0.95 16.22 1.92
C ALA A 14 -0.44 15.63 0.60
N LEU A 15 -1.20 14.68 0.02
CA LEU A 15 -0.86 14.05 -1.24
C LEU A 15 -1.28 14.91 -2.43
N GLN A 16 -0.46 14.93 -3.48
CA GLN A 16 -0.86 15.48 -4.78
C GLN A 16 -1.68 14.45 -5.57
N GLY A 17 -2.81 14.88 -6.10
CA GLY A 17 -3.72 14.10 -6.94
C GLY A 17 -4.44 15.00 -7.91
N ALA A 18 -5.74 14.74 -8.19
CA ALA A 18 -6.57 15.63 -9.00
C ALA A 18 -6.70 17.05 -8.38
N ARG A 19 -6.54 17.15 -7.07
CA ARG A 19 -6.39 18.41 -6.32
C ARG A 19 -5.13 18.31 -5.48
N ASP A 20 -4.51 19.45 -5.15
CA ASP A 20 -3.36 19.51 -4.27
C ASP A 20 -3.81 19.32 -2.82
N GLY A 21 -3.29 18.26 -2.16
CA GLY A 21 -3.59 17.98 -0.76
C GLY A 21 -3.18 19.09 0.20
N HIS A 22 -2.21 19.94 -0.18
CA HIS A 22 -1.78 21.08 0.62
C HIS A 22 -2.90 22.11 0.82
N ASP A 23 -3.83 22.24 -0.12
CA ASP A 23 -4.97 23.16 -0.02
C ASP A 23 -5.94 22.75 1.10
N PHE A 24 -5.88 21.51 1.56
CA PHE A 24 -6.73 20.97 2.62
C PHE A 24 -6.08 20.99 4.01
N ILE A 25 -4.83 21.44 4.12
CA ILE A 25 -4.12 21.51 5.42
C ILE A 25 -4.89 22.33 6.45
N PRO A 26 -5.37 23.56 6.15
CA PRO A 26 -6.13 24.34 7.13
C PRO A 26 -7.37 23.58 7.63
N ALA A 27 -8.15 23.00 6.73
CA ALA A 27 -9.34 22.22 7.09
C ALA A 27 -9.01 20.95 7.90
N ALA A 28 -7.86 20.31 7.64
CA ALA A 28 -7.41 19.17 8.43
C ALA A 28 -7.04 19.60 9.86
N MET A 29 -6.38 20.73 10.02
CA MET A 29 -6.00 21.27 11.32
C MET A 29 -7.21 21.73 12.14
N GLU A 30 -8.19 22.38 11.50
CA GLU A 30 -9.49 22.73 12.12
C GLU A 30 -10.24 21.50 12.62
N ARG A 31 -10.08 20.35 11.96
CA ARG A 31 -10.67 19.06 12.37
C ARG A 31 -9.85 18.30 13.41
N GLY A 32 -8.76 18.89 13.90
CA GLY A 32 -7.96 18.35 15.00
C GLY A 32 -6.86 17.38 14.57
N ALA A 33 -6.34 17.50 13.34
CA ALA A 33 -5.09 16.82 12.99
C ALA A 33 -3.98 17.21 13.97
N ALA A 34 -3.19 16.24 14.44
CA ALA A 34 -2.07 16.52 15.34
C ALA A 34 -0.90 17.19 14.61
N ALA A 35 -0.68 16.83 13.36
CA ALA A 35 0.33 17.37 12.48
C ALA A 35 0.00 17.09 11.02
N VAL A 36 0.77 17.69 10.12
CA VAL A 36 0.67 17.43 8.69
C VAL A 36 2.00 16.90 8.15
N LEU A 37 1.96 15.95 7.22
CA LEU A 37 3.09 15.52 6.41
C LEU A 37 2.91 16.13 5.02
N CYS A 38 3.86 16.95 4.58
CA CYS A 38 3.72 17.78 3.39
C CYS A 38 5.08 18.05 2.72
N SER A 39 5.06 18.45 1.44
CA SER A 39 6.28 18.79 0.71
C SER A 39 6.65 20.27 0.77
N ARG A 40 5.74 21.12 1.23
CA ARG A 40 5.98 22.55 1.44
C ARG A 40 5.21 23.05 2.67
N LYS A 41 5.74 24.03 3.36
CA LYS A 41 5.07 24.64 4.52
C LYS A 41 3.82 25.41 4.06
N VAL A 42 2.72 25.20 4.77
CA VAL A 42 1.44 25.94 4.59
C VAL A 42 1.00 26.43 5.97
N GLY A 43 0.98 27.73 6.16
CA GLY A 43 0.63 28.32 7.46
C GLY A 43 1.64 27.98 8.56
N ASP A 44 1.25 28.23 9.81
CA ASP A 44 2.06 27.97 11.00
C ASP A 44 1.51 26.78 11.80
N TYR A 45 1.42 25.64 11.15
CA TYR A 45 0.93 24.39 11.72
C TYR A 45 2.09 23.44 12.02
N PRO A 46 1.94 22.50 12.99
CA PRO A 46 2.86 21.39 13.17
C PRO A 46 3.00 20.60 11.87
N ALA A 47 4.20 20.57 11.29
CA ALA A 47 4.43 19.97 9.99
C ALA A 47 5.72 19.14 9.96
N ILE A 48 5.64 17.98 9.30
CA ILE A 48 6.78 17.17 8.91
C ILE A 48 7.01 17.43 7.42
N LEU A 49 8.13 18.09 7.11
CA LEU A 49 8.50 18.40 5.73
C LEU A 49 9.30 17.25 5.13
N VAL A 50 8.86 16.77 3.97
CA VAL A 50 9.49 15.68 3.21
C VAL A 50 9.58 16.05 1.73
N GLY A 51 10.51 15.45 1.00
CA GLY A 51 10.62 15.69 -0.44
C GLY A 51 9.39 15.23 -1.23
N ASP A 52 8.85 14.06 -0.89
CA ASP A 52 7.65 13.48 -1.49
C ASP A 52 6.77 12.83 -0.41
N PRO A 53 5.57 13.40 -0.12
CA PRO A 53 4.64 12.83 0.85
C PRO A 53 4.14 11.42 0.50
N ARG A 54 4.09 11.06 -0.78
CA ARG A 54 3.66 9.73 -1.24
C ARG A 54 4.72 8.68 -0.94
N MET A 55 5.98 8.99 -1.21
CA MET A 55 7.10 8.12 -0.85
C MET A 55 7.22 7.99 0.68
N ALA A 56 7.09 9.09 1.41
CA ALA A 56 7.11 9.08 2.87
C ALA A 56 5.97 8.26 3.49
N LEU A 57 4.77 8.25 2.88
CA LEU A 57 3.67 7.38 3.28
C LEU A 57 4.07 5.89 3.16
N GLY A 58 4.72 5.51 2.06
CA GLY A 58 5.23 4.15 1.86
C GLY A 58 6.29 3.77 2.88
N ASP A 59 7.23 4.69 3.19
CA ASP A 59 8.28 4.46 4.19
C ASP A 59 7.70 4.28 5.60
N ILE A 60 6.71 5.08 5.97
CA ILE A 60 6.00 4.95 7.26
C ILE A 60 5.27 3.60 7.32
N ALA A 61 4.58 3.21 6.25
CA ALA A 61 3.87 1.94 6.21
C ALA A 61 4.82 0.74 6.28
N ARG A 62 5.97 0.80 5.60
CA ARG A 62 7.02 -0.23 5.68
C ARG A 62 7.51 -0.41 7.12
N GLU A 63 7.82 0.70 7.80
CA GLU A 63 8.30 0.65 9.19
C GLU A 63 7.20 0.17 10.14
N ALA A 64 5.93 0.55 9.93
CA ALA A 64 4.80 0.06 10.71
C ALA A 64 4.62 -1.45 10.55
N LEU A 65 4.63 -1.97 9.31
CA LEU A 65 4.52 -3.40 9.05
C LEU A 65 5.66 -4.20 9.67
N LYS A 66 6.88 -3.67 9.60
CA LYS A 66 8.06 -4.26 10.26
C LYS A 66 7.89 -4.33 11.78
N ARG A 67 7.33 -3.30 12.42
CA ARG A 67 7.06 -3.28 13.87
C ARG A 67 5.99 -4.28 14.26
N ILE A 68 4.92 -4.41 13.48
CA ILE A 68 3.88 -5.41 13.65
C ILE A 68 4.49 -6.82 13.58
N GLY A 69 5.46 -7.04 12.69
CA GLY A 69 6.14 -8.34 12.54
C GLY A 69 5.26 -9.44 11.92
N ALA A 70 4.18 -9.05 11.23
CA ALA A 70 3.31 -9.98 10.54
C ALA A 70 4.04 -10.70 9.39
N LYS A 71 3.71 -11.96 9.13
CA LYS A 71 4.05 -12.65 7.90
C LYS A 71 3.26 -12.08 6.74
N VAL A 72 3.90 -11.85 5.61
CA VAL A 72 3.28 -11.17 4.48
C VAL A 72 3.04 -12.11 3.31
N VAL A 73 1.79 -12.20 2.88
CA VAL A 73 1.37 -12.86 1.64
C VAL A 73 0.96 -11.78 0.65
N ALA A 74 1.74 -11.60 -0.41
CA ALA A 74 1.45 -10.64 -1.48
C ALA A 74 0.78 -11.34 -2.66
N VAL A 75 -0.28 -10.75 -3.21
CA VAL A 75 -1.06 -11.33 -4.29
C VAL A 75 -1.13 -10.37 -5.47
N THR A 76 -0.69 -10.83 -6.65
CA THR A 76 -0.85 -10.09 -7.91
C THR A 76 -1.38 -11.00 -9.02
N GLY A 77 -1.76 -10.44 -10.13
CA GLY A 77 -2.30 -11.15 -11.30
C GLY A 77 -3.06 -10.21 -12.21
N SER A 78 -3.36 -10.64 -13.41
CA SER A 78 -4.21 -9.86 -14.33
C SER A 78 -5.65 -9.85 -13.87
N VAL A 79 -6.20 -11.00 -13.50
CA VAL A 79 -7.57 -11.15 -12.98
C VAL A 79 -7.58 -12.04 -11.74
N GLY A 80 -8.61 -11.90 -10.89
CA GLY A 80 -8.82 -12.76 -9.73
C GLY A 80 -8.06 -12.36 -8.46
N LYS A 81 -7.31 -11.28 -8.45
CA LYS A 81 -6.52 -10.82 -7.29
C LYS A 81 -7.35 -10.70 -6.00
N SER A 82 -8.43 -9.93 -6.04
CA SER A 82 -9.27 -9.71 -4.85
C SER A 82 -9.92 -11.00 -4.37
N THR A 83 -10.41 -11.83 -5.29
CA THR A 83 -10.99 -13.14 -4.93
C THR A 83 -9.96 -14.03 -4.25
N THR A 84 -8.77 -14.16 -4.82
CA THR A 84 -7.69 -14.98 -4.25
C THR A 84 -7.24 -14.43 -2.90
N LYS A 85 -7.08 -13.11 -2.76
CA LYS A 85 -6.79 -12.45 -1.48
C LYS A 85 -7.85 -12.81 -0.42
N GLU A 86 -9.14 -12.72 -0.76
CA GLU A 86 -10.22 -13.05 0.15
C GLU A 86 -10.20 -14.53 0.57
N MET A 87 -9.95 -15.44 -0.38
CA MET A 87 -9.85 -16.88 -0.10
C MET A 87 -8.66 -17.19 0.81
N ILE A 88 -7.47 -16.66 0.51
CA ILE A 88 -6.27 -16.83 1.35
C ILE A 88 -6.54 -16.32 2.76
N ALA A 89 -7.07 -15.09 2.89
CA ALA A 89 -7.36 -14.50 4.17
C ALA A 89 -8.39 -15.33 4.95
N SER A 90 -9.44 -15.83 4.31
CA SER A 90 -10.47 -16.66 4.92
C SER A 90 -9.89 -17.97 5.49
N VAL A 91 -9.06 -18.67 4.70
CA VAL A 91 -8.42 -19.93 5.13
C VAL A 91 -7.48 -19.68 6.31
N LEU A 92 -6.63 -18.67 6.22
CA LEU A 92 -5.64 -18.37 7.27
C LEU A 92 -6.30 -17.85 8.56
N SER A 93 -7.45 -17.19 8.47
CA SER A 93 -8.19 -16.69 9.63
C SER A 93 -8.71 -17.80 10.56
N GLY A 94 -8.74 -19.04 10.10
CA GLY A 94 -9.06 -20.20 10.95
C GLY A 94 -7.99 -20.48 12.02
N THR A 95 -6.77 -19.94 11.85
CA THR A 95 -5.64 -20.21 12.75
C THR A 95 -4.92 -18.95 13.21
N PHE A 96 -4.88 -17.89 12.37
CA PHE A 96 -4.11 -16.67 12.59
C PHE A 96 -5.00 -15.44 12.69
N ARG A 97 -4.51 -14.39 13.35
CA ARG A 97 -5.08 -13.05 13.22
C ARG A 97 -4.63 -12.43 11.91
N VAL A 98 -5.54 -12.38 10.95
CA VAL A 98 -5.26 -11.97 9.58
C VAL A 98 -5.78 -10.57 9.32
N SER A 99 -4.93 -9.70 8.78
CA SER A 99 -5.31 -8.44 8.15
C SER A 99 -5.13 -8.53 6.63
N LYS A 100 -5.94 -7.80 5.88
CA LYS A 100 -5.86 -7.78 4.41
C LYS A 100 -6.15 -6.39 3.87
N THR A 101 -5.64 -6.09 2.67
CA THR A 101 -6.02 -4.87 1.97
C THR A 101 -7.53 -4.85 1.71
N PRO A 102 -8.25 -3.79 2.13
CA PRO A 102 -9.68 -3.66 1.86
C PRO A 102 -9.93 -3.34 0.39
N ALA A 103 -11.03 -3.86 -0.17
CA ALA A 103 -11.49 -3.58 -1.55
C ALA A 103 -10.34 -3.58 -2.57
N ASN A 104 -10.18 -2.47 -3.29
CA ASN A 104 -9.14 -2.25 -4.31
C ASN A 104 -7.98 -1.36 -3.80
N HIS A 105 -7.68 -1.35 -2.52
CA HIS A 105 -6.54 -0.63 -1.94
C HIS A 105 -5.22 -1.34 -2.26
N ASN A 106 -4.90 -1.41 -3.55
CA ASN A 106 -3.81 -2.22 -4.10
C ASN A 106 -2.74 -1.40 -4.83
N ASN A 107 -2.75 -0.08 -4.63
CA ASN A 107 -1.82 0.88 -5.23
C ASN A 107 -0.93 1.56 -4.18
N ASP A 108 -0.07 2.46 -4.62
CA ASP A 108 0.93 3.20 -3.85
C ASP A 108 0.39 4.15 -2.75
N ILE A 109 -0.91 4.34 -2.69
CA ILE A 109 -1.60 5.05 -1.59
C ILE A 109 -2.45 4.07 -0.77
N GLY A 110 -3.25 3.26 -1.45
CA GLY A 110 -4.22 2.37 -0.80
C GLY A 110 -3.56 1.29 0.04
N MET A 111 -2.53 0.62 -0.48
CA MET A 111 -1.85 -0.43 0.27
C MET A 111 -1.11 0.11 1.51
N PRO A 112 -0.31 1.20 1.42
CA PRO A 112 0.28 1.82 2.61
C PRO A 112 -0.75 2.24 3.67
N MET A 113 -1.87 2.86 3.26
CA MET A 113 -2.94 3.22 4.19
C MET A 113 -3.54 2.00 4.87
N ALA A 114 -3.80 0.93 4.12
CA ALA A 114 -4.29 -0.32 4.68
C ALA A 114 -3.32 -0.95 5.68
N ILE A 115 -2.02 -0.84 5.45
CA ILE A 115 -0.99 -1.30 6.41
C ILE A 115 -1.04 -0.49 7.70
N LEU A 116 -1.18 0.83 7.62
CA LEU A 116 -1.25 1.72 8.79
C LEU A 116 -2.52 1.52 9.63
N ASP A 117 -3.59 1.00 9.03
CA ASP A 117 -4.86 0.67 9.70
C ASP A 117 -4.87 -0.75 10.30
N MET A 118 -3.78 -1.54 10.14
CA MET A 118 -3.71 -2.90 10.69
C MET A 118 -3.60 -2.89 12.21
N PRO A 119 -4.31 -3.80 12.92
CA PRO A 119 -4.07 -4.05 14.33
C PRO A 119 -2.62 -4.49 14.61
N GLU A 120 -2.06 -4.02 15.73
CA GLU A 120 -0.68 -4.35 16.13
C GLU A 120 -0.46 -5.85 16.39
N ASP A 121 -1.53 -6.59 16.69
CA ASP A 121 -1.50 -8.03 16.94
C ASP A 121 -1.71 -8.89 15.67
N THR A 122 -1.70 -8.28 14.48
CA THR A 122 -1.79 -8.97 13.19
C THR A 122 -0.63 -9.97 13.04
N GLN A 123 -0.96 -11.22 12.76
CA GLN A 123 0.03 -12.29 12.55
C GLN A 123 0.32 -12.54 11.07
N VAL A 124 -0.68 -12.35 10.21
CA VAL A 124 -0.53 -12.48 8.75
C VAL A 124 -1.20 -11.30 8.06
N ALA A 125 -0.48 -10.65 7.17
CA ALA A 125 -0.96 -9.60 6.29
C ALA A 125 -1.12 -10.13 4.87
N VAL A 126 -2.34 -10.12 4.31
CA VAL A 126 -2.62 -10.52 2.92
C VAL A 126 -2.81 -9.27 2.07
N LEU A 127 -1.80 -8.94 1.27
CA LEU A 127 -1.70 -7.68 0.54
C LEU A 127 -1.92 -7.90 -0.96
N GLU A 128 -2.93 -7.24 -1.52
CA GLU A 128 -3.16 -7.20 -2.96
C GLU A 128 -2.26 -6.12 -3.59
N MET A 129 -1.55 -6.46 -4.68
CA MET A 129 -0.71 -5.55 -5.44
C MET A 129 -1.23 -5.41 -6.87
N GLY A 130 -1.70 -4.22 -7.21
CA GLY A 130 -2.11 -3.82 -8.54
C GLY A 130 -1.02 -3.02 -9.26
N MET A 131 -1.14 -2.94 -10.58
CA MET A 131 -0.26 -2.09 -11.39
C MET A 131 -0.93 -1.69 -12.69
N ASN A 132 -0.51 -0.54 -13.22
CA ASN A 132 -0.75 -0.09 -14.59
C ASN A 132 0.57 0.04 -15.35
N HIS A 133 1.67 0.36 -14.65
CA HIS A 133 2.98 0.64 -15.24
C HIS A 133 4.07 -0.21 -14.60
N PHE A 134 5.22 -0.24 -15.25
CA PHE A 134 6.44 -0.82 -14.68
C PHE A 134 6.84 -0.09 -13.40
N ARG A 135 7.52 -0.79 -12.51
CA ARG A 135 8.04 -0.35 -11.21
C ARG A 135 7.00 -0.13 -10.11
N GLU A 136 5.70 -0.20 -10.42
CA GLU A 136 4.65 -0.05 -9.41
C GLU A 136 4.62 -1.25 -8.45
N ILE A 137 4.70 -2.50 -8.97
CA ILE A 137 4.78 -3.69 -8.10
C ILE A 137 6.11 -3.77 -7.35
N ALA A 138 7.23 -3.37 -7.98
CA ALA A 138 8.50 -3.27 -7.27
C ALA A 138 8.42 -2.35 -6.05
N TYR A 139 7.80 -1.19 -6.20
CA TYR A 139 7.59 -0.25 -5.11
C TYR A 139 6.73 -0.85 -3.98
N LEU A 140 5.58 -1.45 -4.33
CA LEU A 140 4.69 -2.08 -3.35
C LEU A 140 5.37 -3.25 -2.64
N SER A 141 6.10 -4.08 -3.37
CA SER A 141 6.86 -5.19 -2.83
C SER A 141 7.97 -4.72 -1.89
N GLY A 142 8.65 -3.61 -2.23
CA GLY A 142 9.65 -2.97 -1.38
C GLY A 142 9.10 -2.36 -0.08
N ILE A 143 7.80 -2.07 -0.02
CA ILE A 143 7.12 -1.69 1.23
C ILE A 143 6.78 -2.94 2.04
N ALA A 144 6.24 -3.96 1.38
CA ALA A 144 5.62 -5.11 2.02
C ALA A 144 6.60 -6.21 2.45
N HIS A 145 7.73 -6.35 1.77
CA HIS A 145 8.72 -7.42 1.97
C HIS A 145 8.09 -8.82 2.08
N PRO A 146 7.43 -9.34 1.01
CA PRO A 146 6.66 -10.57 1.10
C PRO A 146 7.47 -11.78 1.53
N ASP A 147 6.92 -12.58 2.47
CA ASP A 147 7.37 -13.95 2.75
C ASP A 147 6.83 -14.93 1.70
N VAL A 148 5.62 -14.67 1.18
CA VAL A 148 5.01 -15.45 0.10
C VAL A 148 4.46 -14.49 -0.96
N ALA A 149 4.85 -14.70 -2.22
CA ALA A 149 4.29 -14.00 -3.37
C ALA A 149 3.44 -14.95 -4.21
N VAL A 150 2.26 -14.51 -4.61
CA VAL A 150 1.34 -15.29 -5.45
C VAL A 150 1.09 -14.53 -6.75
N ILE A 151 1.45 -15.13 -7.89
CA ILE A 151 1.12 -14.62 -9.23
C ILE A 151 0.06 -15.51 -9.84
N ILE A 152 -1.20 -15.11 -9.77
CA ILE A 152 -2.36 -15.93 -10.14
C ILE A 152 -2.34 -16.26 -11.64
N ASN A 153 -2.12 -15.24 -12.47
CA ASN A 153 -2.09 -15.37 -13.92
C ASN A 153 -1.45 -14.16 -14.60
N ILE A 154 -1.06 -14.35 -15.85
CA ILE A 154 -0.51 -13.34 -16.75
C ILE A 154 -1.39 -13.28 -17.99
N GLY A 155 -2.41 -12.43 -17.95
CA GLY A 155 -3.33 -12.16 -19.08
C GLY A 155 -2.90 -10.95 -19.90
N THR A 156 -3.89 -10.27 -20.49
CA THR A 156 -3.70 -9.11 -21.37
C THR A 156 -4.14 -7.78 -20.74
N MET A 157 -4.56 -7.76 -19.47
CA MET A 157 -4.92 -6.50 -18.77
C MET A 157 -3.72 -5.56 -18.71
N HIS A 158 -3.97 -4.27 -18.98
CA HIS A 158 -2.97 -3.18 -19.01
C HIS A 158 -1.96 -3.31 -20.15
N ILE A 159 -2.29 -4.07 -21.21
CA ILE A 159 -1.40 -4.23 -22.37
C ILE A 159 -1.15 -2.90 -23.10
N GLU A 160 -2.09 -1.97 -23.03
CA GLU A 160 -1.96 -0.61 -23.58
C GLU A 160 -0.83 0.19 -22.92
N PHE A 161 -0.49 -0.09 -21.66
CA PHE A 161 0.61 0.57 -20.93
C PHE A 161 1.92 -0.22 -20.98
N LEU A 162 1.83 -1.55 -21.06
CA LEU A 162 2.99 -2.46 -20.95
C LEU A 162 3.40 -3.06 -22.30
N GLY A 163 2.66 -2.74 -23.37
CA GLY A 163 2.95 -3.06 -24.75
C GLY A 163 2.70 -4.50 -25.14
N THR A 164 3.14 -5.47 -24.36
CA THR A 164 3.06 -6.90 -24.68
C THR A 164 2.74 -7.74 -23.45
N GLN A 165 2.28 -8.97 -23.66
CA GLN A 165 2.11 -9.93 -22.56
C GLN A 165 3.43 -10.23 -21.83
N GLN A 166 4.55 -10.19 -22.55
CA GLN A 166 5.89 -10.30 -21.95
C GLN A 166 6.18 -9.12 -21.02
N GLY A 167 5.79 -7.89 -21.40
CA GLY A 167 5.88 -6.71 -20.53
C GLY A 167 5.02 -6.86 -19.27
N ILE A 168 3.79 -7.38 -19.41
CA ILE A 168 2.92 -7.68 -18.25
C ILE A 168 3.56 -8.71 -17.33
N ARG A 169 4.15 -9.77 -17.89
CA ARG A 169 4.89 -10.77 -17.12
C ARG A 169 6.04 -10.13 -16.35
N GLN A 170 6.85 -9.30 -17.02
CA GLN A 170 7.98 -8.61 -16.41
C GLN A 170 7.52 -7.73 -15.24
N ALA A 171 6.48 -6.91 -15.44
CA ALA A 171 5.95 -6.03 -14.40
C ALA A 171 5.40 -6.81 -13.20
N LYS A 172 4.79 -8.00 -13.40
CA LYS A 172 4.31 -8.82 -12.27
C LYS A 172 5.46 -9.51 -11.53
N LEU A 173 6.52 -9.89 -12.24
CA LEU A 173 7.72 -10.47 -11.62
C LEU A 173 8.50 -9.46 -10.77
N GLU A 174 8.24 -8.16 -10.88
CA GLU A 174 8.78 -7.14 -9.97
C GLU A 174 8.43 -7.41 -8.50
N ILE A 175 7.40 -8.22 -8.22
CA ILE A 175 7.05 -8.64 -6.85
C ILE A 175 8.21 -9.34 -6.15
N LEU A 176 9.11 -9.96 -6.90
CA LEU A 176 10.29 -10.64 -6.38
C LEU A 176 11.35 -9.68 -5.80
N GLU A 177 11.38 -8.43 -6.27
CA GLU A 177 12.42 -7.47 -5.89
C GLU A 177 12.38 -7.11 -4.41
N GLY A 178 11.19 -7.11 -3.79
CA GLY A 178 11.02 -6.82 -2.36
C GLY A 178 10.91 -8.06 -1.47
N MET A 179 10.88 -9.26 -2.03
CA MET A 179 10.69 -10.49 -1.24
C MET A 179 11.80 -10.69 -0.21
N THR A 180 11.44 -11.34 0.89
CA THR A 180 12.45 -11.81 1.87
C THR A 180 13.37 -12.86 1.22
N PRO A 181 14.64 -13.01 1.69
CA PRO A 181 15.58 -13.97 1.10
C PRO A 181 15.11 -15.44 1.12
N GLN A 182 14.23 -15.78 2.07
CA GLN A 182 13.63 -17.11 2.22
C GLN A 182 12.20 -17.17 1.68
N GLY A 183 11.77 -16.12 0.99
CA GLY A 183 10.41 -16.01 0.45
C GLY A 183 10.11 -17.04 -0.62
N MET A 184 8.83 -17.41 -0.71
CA MET A 184 8.31 -18.40 -1.67
C MET A 184 7.46 -17.73 -2.73
N LEU A 185 7.71 -18.06 -4.00
CA LEU A 185 6.83 -17.68 -5.13
C LEU A 185 5.91 -18.87 -5.49
N LEU A 186 4.62 -18.58 -5.63
CA LEU A 186 3.56 -19.48 -6.07
C LEU A 186 2.90 -18.98 -7.35
#